data_40f913d70f11dbaf154ad18eb30bb860
#
_entry.id   40f913d70f11dbaf154ad18eb30bb860
#
_cell.length_a   1.000
_cell.length_b   1.000
_cell.length_c   1.000
_cell.angle_alpha   90.00
_cell.angle_beta   90.00
_cell.angle_gamma   90.00
#
_symmetry.space_group_name_H-M   'P 1'
#
loop_
_entity.id
_entity.type
_entity.pdbx_description
1 polymer ?
#
loop_
_entity_poly.entity_id
_entity_poly.type
_entity_poly.pdbx_seq_one_letter_code
_entity_poly.pdbx_strand_id
1 'polypeptide(L)'
;MEQFLRENHYRPVINPNEEARMDLTAVTVDIPEGCNIILGQTHFIKTAEDLYEIIATTVPQAKFGIAFTEASGPCLIRAEGNDEGLINACVKTLQSIGAGHVFCIYLKNAFPVNVLTPIKNCPEVCRIFCATANPLEVVVAATAQGKGILGVIDGFSPKGVETQADRAQRREFLRKIGYKL
;
A
#
# COMPACT_ATOMS: atom_id res chain seq x y z
N MET A 1 -1.45 30.14 -7.60
CA MET A 1 -1.38 29.22 -6.45
C MET A 1 -2.37 29.61 -5.34
N GLU A 2 -2.48 30.88 -4.94
CA GLU A 2 -3.48 31.33 -3.94
C GLU A 2 -4.95 31.17 -4.38
N GLN A 3 -5.27 31.32 -5.66
CA GLN A 3 -6.63 31.16 -6.19
C GLN A 3 -7.08 29.69 -6.19
N PHE A 4 -6.16 28.74 -6.47
CA PHE A 4 -6.40 27.30 -6.41
C PHE A 4 -6.72 26.79 -4.99
N LEU A 5 -6.16 27.46 -3.96
CA LEU A 5 -6.37 27.11 -2.55
C LEU A 5 -7.69 27.64 -1.98
N ARG A 6 -8.36 28.60 -2.63
CA ARG A 6 -9.61 29.22 -2.15
C ARG A 6 -10.89 28.49 -2.60
N GLU A 7 -10.86 27.69 -3.65
CA GLU A 7 -12.08 27.15 -4.28
C GLU A 7 -12.52 25.75 -3.77
N ASN A 8 -11.77 25.10 -2.87
CA ASN A 8 -12.05 23.72 -2.45
C ASN A 8 -12.21 23.52 -0.94
N HIS A 9 -12.84 24.46 -0.24
CA HIS A 9 -13.13 24.29 1.18
C HIS A 9 -14.54 23.70 1.39
N TYR A 10 -14.79 22.46 0.94
CA TYR A 10 -15.85 21.66 1.53
C TYR A 10 -15.36 21.19 2.93
N ARG A 11 -15.68 22.00 3.95
CA ARG A 11 -15.61 21.52 5.34
C ARG A 11 -17.00 21.03 5.70
N PRO A 12 -17.22 19.73 5.89
CA PRO A 12 -18.45 19.28 6.53
C PRO A 12 -18.53 19.98 7.89
N VAL A 13 -19.67 20.56 8.21
CA VAL A 13 -19.94 21.12 9.53
C VAL A 13 -20.05 19.92 10.47
N ILE A 14 -18.94 19.52 11.08
CA ILE A 14 -18.92 18.51 12.11
C ILE A 14 -19.48 19.20 13.36
N ASN A 15 -20.67 18.79 13.79
CA ASN A 15 -21.23 19.21 15.05
C ASN A 15 -20.33 18.66 16.18
N PRO A 16 -19.63 19.50 16.95
CA PRO A 16 -18.69 19.03 17.97
C PRO A 16 -19.33 18.26 19.12
N ASN A 17 -20.68 18.24 19.20
CA ASN A 17 -21.45 17.53 20.20
C ASN A 17 -22.07 16.22 19.70
N GLU A 18 -21.80 15.81 18.46
CA GLU A 18 -22.28 14.57 17.90
C GLU A 18 -21.14 13.55 17.93
N GLU A 19 -21.28 12.46 18.69
CA GLU A 19 -20.33 11.36 18.67
C GLU A 19 -20.26 10.80 17.25
N ALA A 20 -19.10 10.92 16.61
CA ALA A 20 -18.89 10.41 15.26
C ALA A 20 -19.01 8.87 15.28
N ARG A 21 -20.11 8.34 14.74
CA ARG A 21 -20.25 6.91 14.55
C ARG A 21 -19.13 6.42 13.63
N MET A 22 -18.42 5.39 14.07
CA MET A 22 -17.36 4.74 13.34
C MET A 22 -17.70 3.26 13.15
N ASP A 23 -17.69 2.82 11.89
CA ASP A 23 -17.88 1.43 11.53
C ASP A 23 -16.51 0.81 11.17
N LEU A 24 -16.24 -0.41 11.63
CA LEU A 24 -15.03 -1.17 11.34
C LEU A 24 -15.34 -2.30 10.37
N THR A 25 -14.51 -2.45 9.34
CA THR A 25 -14.61 -3.54 8.36
C THR A 25 -13.24 -4.09 8.02
N ALA A 26 -13.17 -5.39 7.69
CA ALA A 26 -12.01 -6.01 7.07
C ALA A 26 -12.27 -6.12 5.56
N VAL A 27 -11.35 -5.59 4.76
CA VAL A 27 -11.39 -5.65 3.29
C VAL A 27 -10.36 -6.67 2.84
N THR A 28 -10.81 -7.79 2.28
CA THR A 28 -9.92 -8.79 1.68
C THR A 28 -9.28 -8.24 0.40
N VAL A 29 -7.97 -8.39 0.29
CA VAL A 29 -7.20 -7.96 -0.88
C VAL A 29 -6.90 -9.15 -1.78
N ASP A 30 -7.31 -9.05 -3.04
CA ASP A 30 -7.05 -10.04 -4.08
C ASP A 30 -5.68 -9.75 -4.73
N ILE A 31 -4.62 -10.36 -4.19
CA ILE A 31 -3.25 -10.20 -4.71
C ILE A 31 -3.09 -11.05 -5.97
N PRO A 32 -2.72 -10.48 -7.14
CA PRO A 32 -2.52 -11.26 -8.35
C PRO A 32 -1.45 -12.34 -8.18
N GLU A 33 -1.66 -13.49 -8.83
CA GLU A 33 -0.76 -14.64 -8.72
C GLU A 33 0.69 -14.30 -9.08
N GLY A 34 1.61 -14.72 -8.23
CA GLY A 34 3.05 -14.47 -8.39
C GLY A 34 3.47 -13.03 -8.10
N CYS A 35 2.59 -12.21 -7.53
CA CYS A 35 2.89 -10.84 -7.16
C CYS A 35 3.12 -10.67 -5.65
N ASN A 36 3.85 -9.62 -5.32
CA ASN A 36 3.93 -9.06 -3.98
C ASN A 36 3.17 -7.74 -3.95
N ILE A 37 2.56 -7.40 -2.82
CA ILE A 37 1.95 -6.10 -2.57
C ILE A 37 2.84 -5.27 -1.64
N ILE A 38 2.91 -3.94 -1.88
CA ILE A 38 3.31 -2.94 -0.90
C ILE A 38 2.14 -1.98 -0.75
N LEU A 39 1.62 -1.86 0.48
CA LEU A 39 0.53 -0.94 0.81
C LEU A 39 1.05 0.09 1.81
N GLY A 40 0.82 1.36 1.54
CA GLY A 40 1.31 2.43 2.40
C GLY A 40 0.44 3.68 2.37
N GLN A 41 0.83 4.65 3.19
CA GLN A 41 0.22 5.97 3.26
C GLN A 41 1.20 7.02 2.73
N THR A 42 0.67 7.98 2.01
CA THR A 42 1.40 9.09 1.42
C THR A 42 0.60 10.39 1.58
N HIS A 43 1.19 11.54 1.29
CA HIS A 43 0.50 12.82 1.52
C HIS A 43 0.41 13.73 0.29
N PHE A 44 0.95 13.30 -0.87
CA PHE A 44 1.05 14.20 -2.02
C PHE A 44 0.87 13.48 -3.37
N ILE A 45 0.24 14.15 -4.34
CA ILE A 45 -0.12 13.61 -5.66
C ILE A 45 1.10 13.15 -6.49
N LYS A 46 2.26 13.73 -6.26
CA LYS A 46 3.55 13.35 -6.87
C LYS A 46 3.94 11.89 -6.64
N THR A 47 3.37 11.25 -5.63
CA THR A 47 3.69 9.89 -5.19
C THR A 47 3.68 8.88 -6.32
N ALA A 48 2.70 8.92 -7.23
CA ALA A 48 2.58 7.91 -8.30
C ALA A 48 3.81 7.92 -9.20
N GLU A 49 4.26 9.13 -9.62
CA GLU A 49 5.42 9.29 -10.50
C GLU A 49 6.74 9.01 -9.76
N ASP A 50 6.91 9.48 -8.54
CA ASP A 50 8.13 9.25 -7.75
C ASP A 50 8.33 7.76 -7.42
N LEU A 51 7.26 7.07 -7.07
CA LEU A 51 7.30 5.62 -6.85
C LEU A 51 7.60 4.85 -8.15
N TYR A 52 7.09 5.33 -9.29
CA TYR A 52 7.43 4.78 -10.60
C TYR A 52 8.93 4.88 -10.86
N GLU A 53 9.52 6.07 -10.72
CA GLU A 53 10.95 6.30 -10.93
C GLU A 53 11.82 5.45 -9.98
N ILE A 54 11.43 5.37 -8.71
CA ILE A 54 12.12 4.56 -7.70
C ILE A 54 12.16 3.09 -8.13
N ILE A 55 11.03 2.51 -8.54
CA ILE A 55 10.97 1.10 -8.90
C ILE A 55 11.70 0.84 -10.21
N ALA A 56 11.45 1.66 -11.23
CA ALA A 56 12.06 1.52 -12.55
C ALA A 56 13.59 1.63 -12.51
N THR A 57 14.14 2.47 -11.64
CA THR A 57 15.59 2.63 -11.49
C THR A 57 16.22 1.56 -10.60
N THR A 58 15.52 1.11 -9.55
CA THR A 58 16.07 0.14 -8.60
C THR A 58 16.03 -1.30 -9.12
N VAL A 59 14.96 -1.68 -9.82
CA VAL A 59 14.72 -3.03 -10.35
C VAL A 59 14.16 -2.98 -11.77
N PRO A 60 14.96 -2.62 -12.78
CA PRO A 60 14.50 -2.37 -14.15
C PRO A 60 13.77 -3.56 -14.80
N GLN A 61 14.05 -4.79 -14.34
CA GLN A 61 13.42 -6.02 -14.86
C GLN A 61 12.03 -6.30 -14.25
N ALA A 62 11.64 -5.58 -13.19
CA ALA A 62 10.35 -5.81 -12.53
C ALA A 62 9.18 -5.40 -13.42
N LYS A 63 8.09 -6.15 -13.32
CA LYS A 63 6.77 -5.71 -13.77
C LYS A 63 6.02 -5.18 -12.56
N PHE A 64 5.40 -4.02 -12.72
CA PHE A 64 4.72 -3.37 -11.61
C PHE A 64 3.57 -2.47 -12.04
N GLY A 65 2.61 -2.34 -11.14
CA GLY A 65 1.58 -1.32 -11.16
C GLY A 65 1.57 -0.56 -9.85
N ILE A 66 1.18 0.68 -9.90
CA ILE A 66 1.06 1.60 -8.77
C ILE A 66 -0.31 2.28 -8.87
N ALA A 67 -0.97 2.48 -7.74
CA ALA A 67 -2.10 3.38 -7.63
C ALA A 67 -2.00 4.20 -6.35
N PHE A 68 -2.52 5.41 -6.38
CA PHE A 68 -2.57 6.36 -5.25
C PHE A 68 -3.93 7.03 -5.20
N THR A 69 -4.53 7.14 -4.01
CA THR A 69 -5.81 7.82 -3.77
C THR A 69 -5.59 9.25 -3.30
N GLU A 70 -6.13 10.22 -4.02
CA GLU A 70 -6.22 11.59 -3.51
C GLU A 70 -7.19 11.67 -2.32
N ALA A 71 -6.98 12.65 -1.44
CA ALA A 71 -7.87 12.93 -0.31
C ALA A 71 -8.43 14.36 -0.35
N SER A 72 -8.19 15.10 -1.42
CA SER A 72 -8.70 16.45 -1.66
C SER A 72 -8.89 16.69 -3.15
N GLY A 73 -9.48 17.84 -3.49
CA GLY A 73 -9.80 18.16 -4.88
C GLY A 73 -10.80 17.17 -5.48
N PRO A 74 -10.52 16.60 -6.66
CA PRO A 74 -11.44 15.66 -7.32
C PRO A 74 -11.46 14.28 -6.67
N CYS A 75 -10.59 13.99 -5.70
CA CYS A 75 -10.48 12.72 -4.98
C CYS A 75 -10.36 11.51 -5.94
N LEU A 76 -9.51 11.63 -6.96
CA LEU A 76 -9.31 10.58 -7.96
C LEU A 76 -8.24 9.58 -7.53
N ILE A 77 -8.29 8.38 -8.11
CA ILE A 77 -7.20 7.42 -8.05
C ILE A 77 -6.25 7.72 -9.22
N ARG A 78 -4.99 7.99 -8.89
CA ARG A 78 -3.90 8.15 -9.87
C ARG A 78 -3.15 6.85 -10.00
N ALA A 79 -2.73 6.49 -11.20
CA ALA A 79 -2.08 5.20 -11.43
C ALA A 79 -0.96 5.32 -12.46
N GLU A 80 0.13 4.59 -12.22
CA GLU A 80 1.32 4.49 -13.07
C GLU A 80 1.85 3.04 -13.04
N GLY A 81 2.73 2.71 -13.94
CA GLY A 81 3.37 1.39 -13.99
C GLY A 81 3.85 1.00 -15.38
N ASN A 82 4.42 -0.20 -15.48
CA ASN A 82 4.87 -0.77 -16.75
C ASN A 82 4.11 -2.07 -17.12
N ASP A 83 3.03 -2.39 -16.38
CA ASP A 83 2.16 -3.54 -16.65
C ASP A 83 0.70 -3.15 -16.38
N GLU A 84 -0.09 -3.10 -17.45
CA GLU A 84 -1.49 -2.64 -17.39
C GLU A 84 -2.38 -3.50 -16.49
N GLY A 85 -2.13 -4.83 -16.45
CA GLY A 85 -2.87 -5.75 -15.58
C GLY A 85 -2.62 -5.43 -14.11
N LEU A 86 -1.37 -5.11 -13.74
CA LEU A 86 -1.00 -4.76 -12.37
C LEU A 86 -1.47 -3.35 -11.98
N ILE A 87 -1.48 -2.40 -12.91
CA ILE A 87 -2.07 -1.07 -12.72
C ILE A 87 -3.56 -1.21 -12.35
N ASN A 88 -4.31 -1.95 -13.17
CA ASN A 88 -5.74 -2.18 -12.96
C ASN A 88 -6.03 -2.92 -11.63
N ALA A 89 -5.18 -3.86 -11.25
CA ALA A 89 -5.28 -4.55 -9.96
C ALA A 89 -5.06 -3.58 -8.79
N CYS A 90 -4.07 -2.68 -8.85
CA CYS A 90 -3.86 -1.64 -7.84
C CYS A 90 -5.07 -0.72 -7.70
N VAL A 91 -5.63 -0.26 -8.82
CA VAL A 91 -6.83 0.60 -8.84
C VAL A 91 -8.00 -0.11 -8.16
N LYS A 92 -8.28 -1.37 -8.54
CA LYS A 92 -9.36 -2.17 -7.95
C LYS A 92 -9.17 -2.34 -6.43
N THR A 93 -7.96 -2.61 -5.98
CA THR A 93 -7.64 -2.74 -4.55
C THR A 93 -7.92 -1.45 -3.79
N LEU A 94 -7.48 -0.30 -4.31
CA LEU A 94 -7.71 0.98 -3.64
C LEU A 94 -9.19 1.42 -3.69
N GLN A 95 -9.93 1.06 -4.74
CA GLN A 95 -11.38 1.25 -4.79
C GLN A 95 -12.09 0.47 -3.68
N SER A 96 -11.69 -0.78 -3.45
CA SER A 96 -12.27 -1.63 -2.40
C SER A 96 -11.97 -1.09 -0.99
N ILE A 97 -10.76 -0.62 -0.74
CA ILE A 97 -10.33 -0.02 0.53
C ILE A 97 -11.05 1.31 0.75
N GLY A 98 -11.07 2.18 -0.27
CA GLY A 98 -11.78 3.45 -0.26
C GLY A 98 -11.20 4.50 0.69
N ALA A 99 -9.98 4.36 1.18
CA ALA A 99 -9.30 5.33 2.05
C ALA A 99 -8.50 6.33 1.22
N GLY A 100 -8.50 7.61 1.63
CA GLY A 100 -7.70 8.65 0.99
C GLY A 100 -6.22 8.60 1.40
N HIS A 101 -5.34 9.15 0.55
CA HIS A 101 -3.89 9.22 0.75
C HIS A 101 -3.24 7.84 0.97
N VAL A 102 -3.73 6.81 0.31
CA VAL A 102 -3.17 5.46 0.31
C VAL A 102 -2.54 5.16 -1.04
N PHE A 103 -1.41 4.48 -1.06
CA PHE A 103 -0.85 3.90 -2.27
C PHE A 103 -0.81 2.38 -2.19
N CYS A 104 -0.95 1.74 -3.33
CA CYS A 104 -0.80 0.31 -3.55
C CYS A 104 0.20 0.09 -4.68
N ILE A 105 1.12 -0.84 -4.49
CA ILE A 105 2.05 -1.31 -5.51
C ILE A 105 1.91 -2.83 -5.60
N TYR A 106 1.74 -3.36 -6.82
CA TYR A 106 1.97 -4.76 -7.11
C TYR A 106 3.28 -4.93 -7.86
N LEU A 107 4.11 -5.87 -7.39
CA LEU A 107 5.41 -6.21 -7.96
C LEU A 107 5.44 -7.66 -8.43
N LYS A 108 5.92 -7.89 -9.65
CA LYS A 108 6.22 -9.19 -10.22
C LYS A 108 7.67 -9.24 -10.70
N ASN A 109 8.35 -10.37 -10.58
CA ASN A 109 9.76 -10.56 -10.87
C ASN A 109 10.70 -9.69 -9.99
N ALA A 110 10.22 -9.25 -8.84
CA ALA A 110 11.00 -8.57 -7.80
C ALA A 110 10.32 -8.78 -6.45
N PHE A 111 11.09 -8.60 -5.37
CA PHE A 111 10.59 -8.71 -4.01
C PHE A 111 10.57 -7.33 -3.33
N PRO A 112 9.67 -7.09 -2.37
CA PRO A 112 9.63 -5.83 -1.64
C PRO A 112 10.97 -5.40 -1.04
N VAL A 113 11.78 -6.35 -0.55
CA VAL A 113 13.10 -6.07 0.02
C VAL A 113 14.04 -5.36 -0.95
N ASN A 114 13.84 -5.50 -2.26
CA ASN A 114 14.66 -4.84 -3.27
C ASN A 114 14.37 -3.33 -3.36
N VAL A 115 13.12 -2.91 -3.13
CA VAL A 115 12.65 -1.54 -3.36
C VAL A 115 12.19 -0.82 -2.10
N LEU A 116 12.00 -1.54 -0.99
CA LEU A 116 11.36 -0.98 0.21
C LEU A 116 12.17 0.15 0.86
N THR A 117 13.51 0.07 0.84
CA THR A 117 14.35 1.14 1.40
C THR A 117 14.20 2.45 0.63
N PRO A 118 14.37 2.51 -0.71
CA PRO A 118 14.15 3.76 -1.45
C PRO A 118 12.70 4.24 -1.38
N ILE A 119 11.69 3.35 -1.34
CA ILE A 119 10.29 3.74 -1.13
C ILE A 119 10.10 4.45 0.23
N LYS A 120 10.66 3.90 1.30
CA LYS A 120 10.60 4.52 2.65
C LYS A 120 11.30 5.88 2.71
N ASN A 121 12.28 6.11 1.86
CA ASN A 121 13.03 7.36 1.77
C ASN A 121 12.38 8.37 0.81
N CYS A 122 11.31 8.00 0.13
CA CYS A 122 10.52 8.92 -0.69
C CYS A 122 9.83 9.95 0.23
N PRO A 123 10.04 11.27 0.01
CA PRO A 123 9.54 12.31 0.90
C PRO A 123 8.02 12.27 1.13
N GLU A 124 7.27 11.81 0.14
CA GLU A 124 5.82 11.74 0.19
C GLU A 124 5.30 10.56 1.01
N VAL A 125 6.12 9.53 1.23
CA VAL A 125 5.70 8.32 1.94
C VAL A 125 5.71 8.54 3.44
N CYS A 126 4.52 8.48 4.05
CA CYS A 126 4.34 8.65 5.50
C CYS A 126 4.60 7.36 6.26
N ARG A 127 4.14 6.23 5.72
CA ARG A 127 4.31 4.89 6.32
C ARG A 127 4.03 3.76 5.33
N ILE A 128 4.55 2.58 5.66
CA ILE A 128 4.19 1.30 5.03
C ILE A 128 3.31 0.51 6.01
N PHE A 129 2.17 0.02 5.55
CA PHE A 129 1.29 -0.87 6.32
C PHE A 129 1.76 -2.32 6.21
N CYS A 130 2.07 -2.78 4.98
CA CYS A 130 2.63 -4.12 4.74
C CYS A 130 3.44 -4.17 3.45
N ALA A 131 4.25 -5.24 3.33
CA ALA A 131 5.01 -5.60 2.14
C ALA A 131 5.08 -7.14 2.09
N THR A 132 4.16 -7.78 1.33
CA THR A 132 3.89 -9.22 1.47
C THR A 132 3.37 -9.86 0.19
N ALA A 133 3.39 -11.19 0.13
CA ALA A 133 2.65 -12.01 -0.83
C ALA A 133 1.62 -12.94 -0.13
N ASN A 134 1.44 -12.80 1.17
CA ASN A 134 0.48 -13.59 1.94
C ASN A 134 -0.96 -13.15 1.67
N PRO A 135 -1.96 -13.97 2.00
CA PRO A 135 -3.34 -13.52 2.12
C PRO A 135 -3.41 -12.28 3.01
N LEU A 136 -4.12 -11.26 2.56
CA LEU A 136 -4.10 -9.94 3.19
C LEU A 136 -5.52 -9.43 3.40
N GLU A 137 -5.80 -8.94 4.61
CA GLU A 137 -7.00 -8.15 4.90
C GLU A 137 -6.58 -6.78 5.43
N VAL A 138 -7.29 -5.74 4.99
CA VAL A 138 -7.06 -4.36 5.45
C VAL A 138 -8.19 -3.97 6.40
N VAL A 139 -7.83 -3.60 7.62
CA VAL A 139 -8.79 -3.12 8.63
C VAL A 139 -9.06 -1.65 8.40
N VAL A 140 -10.30 -1.34 8.04
CA VAL A 140 -10.74 -0.01 7.65
C VAL A 140 -11.75 0.52 8.65
N ALA A 141 -11.52 1.75 9.12
CA ALA A 141 -12.50 2.54 9.85
C ALA A 141 -13.21 3.49 8.88
N ALA A 142 -14.53 3.57 8.96
CA ALA A 142 -15.37 4.44 8.15
C ALA A 142 -16.18 5.39 9.04
N THR A 143 -16.23 6.66 8.63
CA THR A 143 -17.06 7.71 9.25
C THR A 143 -17.85 8.44 8.16
N ALA A 144 -18.69 9.36 8.53
CA ALA A 144 -19.39 10.24 7.57
C ALA A 144 -18.43 11.06 6.69
N GLN A 145 -17.21 11.34 7.16
CA GLN A 145 -16.19 12.08 6.40
C GLN A 145 -15.50 11.23 5.35
N GLY A 146 -15.25 9.94 5.62
CA GLY A 146 -14.49 9.08 4.74
C GLY A 146 -13.96 7.85 5.46
N LYS A 147 -12.94 7.22 4.87
CA LYS A 147 -12.34 5.98 5.38
C LYS A 147 -10.86 6.14 5.67
N GLY A 148 -10.36 5.39 6.66
CA GLY A 148 -8.93 5.32 7.01
C GLY A 148 -8.50 3.89 7.33
N ILE A 149 -7.24 3.55 7.02
CA ILE A 149 -6.65 2.26 7.36
C ILE A 149 -6.14 2.31 8.78
N LEU A 150 -6.61 1.39 9.64
CA LEU A 150 -6.11 1.20 11.00
C LEU A 150 -4.90 0.26 11.03
N GLY A 151 -4.90 -0.75 10.19
CA GLY A 151 -3.85 -1.75 10.10
C GLY A 151 -4.19 -2.84 9.09
N VAL A 152 -3.38 -3.90 9.10
CA VAL A 152 -3.56 -5.04 8.21
C VAL A 152 -3.45 -6.36 8.98
N ILE A 153 -4.09 -7.40 8.46
CA ILE A 153 -3.91 -8.79 8.86
C ILE A 153 -3.13 -9.45 7.73
N ASP A 154 -1.84 -9.69 7.95
CA ASP A 154 -0.89 -10.22 6.97
C ASP A 154 -0.62 -11.69 7.28
N GLY A 155 -1.19 -12.57 6.46
CA GLY A 155 -1.08 -14.01 6.60
C GLY A 155 -1.80 -14.58 7.83
N PHE A 156 -1.18 -15.57 8.45
CA PHE A 156 -1.79 -16.37 9.53
C PHE A 156 -1.12 -16.12 10.86
N SER A 157 -1.87 -16.36 11.94
CA SER A 157 -1.33 -16.28 13.31
C SER A 157 -0.18 -17.29 13.53
N PRO A 158 0.82 -16.94 14.34
CA PRO A 158 1.92 -17.83 14.69
C PRO A 158 1.41 -19.15 15.33
N LYS A 159 1.99 -20.27 14.90
CA LYS A 159 1.64 -21.60 15.43
C LYS A 159 2.57 -22.08 16.54
N GLY A 160 3.65 -21.35 16.80
CA GLY A 160 4.65 -21.71 17.81
C GLY A 160 5.98 -20.98 17.60
N VAL A 161 6.99 -21.43 18.33
CA VAL A 161 8.37 -20.93 18.23
C VAL A 161 9.22 -21.93 17.46
N GLU A 162 10.10 -21.45 16.57
CA GLU A 162 10.98 -22.30 15.76
C GLU A 162 11.83 -23.23 16.62
N THR A 163 11.92 -24.49 16.22
CA THR A 163 12.86 -25.48 16.74
C THR A 163 14.26 -25.26 16.18
N GLN A 164 15.25 -26.06 16.64
CA GLN A 164 16.58 -26.04 16.10
C GLN A 164 16.62 -26.52 14.62
N ALA A 165 15.75 -27.47 14.25
CA ALA A 165 15.59 -27.94 12.89
C ALA A 165 15.02 -26.84 11.97
N ASP A 166 13.95 -26.14 12.41
CA ASP A 166 13.36 -25.02 11.67
C ASP A 166 14.38 -23.90 11.45
N ARG A 167 15.20 -23.62 12.45
CA ARG A 167 16.30 -22.64 12.36
C ARG A 167 17.33 -23.03 11.30
N ALA A 168 17.68 -24.31 11.21
CA ALA A 168 18.59 -24.81 10.19
C ALA A 168 17.98 -24.65 8.79
N GLN A 169 16.72 -25.04 8.60
CA GLN A 169 15.99 -24.89 7.33
C GLN A 169 15.91 -23.42 6.88
N ARG A 170 15.59 -22.49 7.79
CA ARG A 170 15.55 -21.05 7.49
C ARG A 170 16.90 -20.53 7.02
N ARG A 171 17.99 -20.95 7.66
CA ARG A 171 19.36 -20.56 7.28
C ARG A 171 19.75 -21.11 5.90
N GLU A 172 19.40 -22.35 5.61
CA GLU A 172 19.63 -22.97 4.31
C GLU A 172 18.83 -22.27 3.21
N PHE A 173 17.54 -22.02 3.47
CA PHE A 173 16.66 -21.30 2.54
C PHE A 173 17.21 -19.93 2.15
N LEU A 174 17.64 -19.10 3.14
CA LEU A 174 18.19 -17.76 2.87
C LEU A 174 19.45 -17.80 2.00
N ARG A 175 20.25 -18.85 2.10
CA ARG A 175 21.44 -19.07 1.23
C ARG A 175 21.02 -19.49 -0.17
N LYS A 176 20.08 -20.43 -0.27
CA LYS A 176 19.55 -20.93 -1.54
C LYS A 176 18.97 -19.81 -2.41
N ILE A 177 18.28 -18.84 -1.80
CA ILE A 177 17.72 -17.69 -2.52
C ILE A 177 18.70 -16.52 -2.66
N GLY A 178 19.95 -16.64 -2.21
CA GLY A 178 21.01 -15.65 -2.40
C GLY A 178 20.99 -14.43 -1.48
N TYR A 179 20.19 -14.43 -0.41
CA TYR A 179 20.15 -13.31 0.54
C TYR A 179 21.15 -13.42 1.69
N LYS A 180 21.80 -14.55 1.85
CA LYS A 180 22.90 -14.77 2.80
C LYS A 180 23.98 -15.67 2.17
N LEU A 181 25.24 -15.46 2.58
CA LEU A 181 26.40 -16.30 2.21
C LEU A 181 26.48 -17.54 3.11
#